data_dbb61861395ec3ec87f60ca6ac7eb785
#
_entry.id   dbb61861395ec3ec87f60ca6ac7eb785
#
_cell.length_a   1.000
_cell.length_b   1.000
_cell.length_c   1.000
_cell.angle_alpha   90.00
_cell.angle_beta   90.00
_cell.angle_gamma   90.00
#
_symmetry.space_group_name_H-M   'P 1'
#
loop_
_entity.id
_entity.type
_entity.pdbx_description
1 polymer ?
#
loop_
_entity_poly.entity_id
_entity_poly.type
_entity_poly.pdbx_seq_one_letter_code
_entity_poly.pdbx_strand_id
1 'polypeptide(L)'
;MQYEYHCFFFIADYHSLTTHPNPENLKGNVRTVLAEYLACGLDPEKCTLYVQSDLPQTAELYLLLNMHAYVGELERSTTFKDKVRQQPDNVNAGLLTYPVLMAADILIHRAAKVPVGKDQEQHLEMTRTFGNRFNRIYKTDIFPEPVAFNFGKQLVKVPGLDGSGKMGKSEGEGNAIFLSDAPEVIRKKVMRAVTDSGPTIPNAPKPEAIQNLFTLMSIVSKPDTVNYFEESYNNCTIRYGDMKKQLAEDMIAFTAPIAEKIKATLADTALLQKAMAMGKEKAHYSANETLKLVRSAIGFSV
;
A
#
# COMPACT_ATOMS: atom_id res chain seq x y z
N MET A 1 3.76 5.61 14.59
CA MET A 1 4.88 5.44 13.63
C MET A 1 5.66 6.73 13.50
N GLN A 2 5.13 7.76 12.85
CA GLN A 2 5.83 9.05 12.65
C GLN A 2 6.25 9.80 13.94
N TYR A 3 5.74 9.41 15.11
CA TYR A 3 6.11 9.98 16.42
C TYR A 3 7.21 9.20 17.14
N GLU A 4 7.57 7.99 16.64
CA GLU A 4 8.51 7.08 17.29
C GLU A 4 9.70 6.73 16.40
N TYR A 5 9.53 6.90 15.07
CA TYR A 5 10.51 6.51 14.07
C TYR A 5 10.73 7.65 13.07
N HIS A 6 11.92 7.73 12.51
CA HIS A 6 12.18 8.54 11.33
C HIS A 6 11.61 7.81 10.11
N CYS A 7 10.41 8.22 9.68
CA CYS A 7 9.65 7.55 8.64
C CYS A 7 9.83 8.21 7.28
N PHE A 8 9.98 7.36 6.25
CA PHE A 8 9.94 7.73 4.85
C PHE A 8 8.68 7.14 4.22
N PHE A 9 7.81 7.99 3.68
CA PHE A 9 6.63 7.60 2.92
C PHE A 9 6.77 8.16 1.52
N PHE A 10 6.60 7.34 0.51
CA PHE A 10 6.68 7.85 -0.86
C PHE A 10 5.50 7.36 -1.70
N ILE A 11 5.19 8.15 -2.74
CA ILE A 11 4.20 7.82 -3.75
C ILE A 11 4.96 7.16 -4.90
N ALA A 12 4.68 5.87 -5.13
CA ALA A 12 5.43 4.98 -6.01
C ALA A 12 5.03 5.16 -7.49
N ASP A 13 5.33 6.30 -8.09
CA ASP A 13 4.98 6.61 -9.47
C ASP A 13 5.86 5.88 -10.50
N TYR A 14 7.16 5.66 -10.25
CA TYR A 14 8.00 4.82 -11.12
C TYR A 14 7.47 3.39 -11.22
N HIS A 15 7.04 2.80 -10.11
CA HIS A 15 6.48 1.44 -10.11
C HIS A 15 5.23 1.35 -10.98
N SER A 16 4.43 2.41 -11.06
CA SER A 16 3.21 2.45 -11.86
C SER A 16 3.48 2.39 -13.37
N LEU A 17 4.67 2.80 -13.82
CA LEU A 17 5.02 2.80 -15.26
C LEU A 17 5.06 1.40 -15.87
N THR A 18 5.15 0.34 -15.08
CA THR A 18 5.08 -1.04 -15.56
C THR A 18 3.78 -1.38 -16.26
N THR A 19 2.72 -0.63 -16.02
CA THR A 19 1.39 -0.79 -16.63
C THR A 19 1.08 0.25 -17.72
N HIS A 20 2.04 1.12 -18.05
CA HIS A 20 1.89 2.22 -19.04
C HIS A 20 0.66 3.09 -18.78
N PRO A 21 0.52 3.71 -17.59
CA PRO A 21 -0.65 4.52 -17.25
C PRO A 21 -0.75 5.77 -18.14
N ASN A 22 -1.97 6.26 -18.34
CA ASN A 22 -2.19 7.55 -18.99
C ASN A 22 -1.53 8.67 -18.16
N PRO A 23 -0.73 9.59 -18.76
CA PRO A 23 0.00 10.64 -18.05
C PRO A 23 -0.89 11.57 -17.21
N GLU A 24 -2.05 11.95 -17.72
CA GLU A 24 -2.98 12.81 -16.99
C GLU A 24 -3.52 12.12 -15.74
N ASN A 25 -3.85 10.82 -15.85
CA ASN A 25 -4.30 10.02 -14.72
C ASN A 25 -3.17 9.84 -13.69
N LEU A 26 -1.93 9.61 -14.13
CA LEU A 26 -0.79 9.47 -13.25
C LEU A 26 -0.60 10.73 -12.40
N LYS A 27 -0.57 11.91 -13.04
CA LYS A 27 -0.43 13.20 -12.36
C LYS A 27 -1.58 13.45 -11.36
N GLY A 28 -2.81 13.18 -11.78
CA GLY A 28 -4.00 13.29 -10.92
C GLY A 28 -3.92 12.36 -9.72
N ASN A 29 -3.54 11.10 -9.94
CA ASN A 29 -3.42 10.09 -8.89
C ASN A 29 -2.35 10.45 -7.86
N VAL A 30 -1.17 10.93 -8.27
CA VAL A 30 -0.11 11.37 -7.35
C VAL A 30 -0.64 12.46 -6.42
N ARG A 31 -1.32 13.46 -6.98
CA ARG A 31 -1.93 14.56 -6.20
C ARG A 31 -2.98 14.05 -5.21
N THR A 32 -3.83 13.12 -5.64
CA THR A 32 -4.88 12.53 -4.82
C THR A 32 -4.29 11.72 -3.67
N VAL A 33 -3.32 10.85 -3.93
CA VAL A 33 -2.66 10.03 -2.91
C VAL A 33 -1.94 10.91 -1.88
N LEU A 34 -1.30 12.00 -2.30
CA LEU A 34 -0.69 12.96 -1.37
C LEU A 34 -1.74 13.58 -0.45
N ALA A 35 -2.88 14.01 -1.01
CA ALA A 35 -3.97 14.57 -0.21
C ALA A 35 -4.58 13.56 0.75
N GLU A 36 -4.72 12.30 0.32
CA GLU A 36 -5.18 11.19 1.16
C GLU A 36 -4.23 10.94 2.33
N TYR A 37 -2.92 10.92 2.10
CA TYR A 37 -1.91 10.78 3.16
C TYR A 37 -2.01 11.89 4.21
N LEU A 38 -2.11 13.15 3.78
CA LEU A 38 -2.25 14.29 4.68
C LEU A 38 -3.58 14.26 5.43
N ALA A 39 -4.68 13.94 4.74
CA ALA A 39 -6.02 13.83 5.35
C ALA A 39 -6.11 12.70 6.38
N CYS A 40 -5.37 11.60 6.17
CA CYS A 40 -5.24 10.48 7.11
C CYS A 40 -4.30 10.78 8.29
N GLY A 41 -3.67 11.96 8.33
CA GLY A 41 -2.89 12.44 9.48
C GLY A 41 -1.38 12.24 9.37
N LEU A 42 -0.83 11.96 8.18
CA LEU A 42 0.61 12.10 7.99
C LEU A 42 1.01 13.57 8.08
N ASP A 43 1.97 13.84 8.94
CA ASP A 43 2.51 15.17 9.21
C ASP A 43 3.86 15.33 8.51
N PRO A 44 3.96 16.17 7.45
CA PRO A 44 5.21 16.37 6.72
C PRO A 44 6.36 16.95 7.56
N GLU A 45 6.05 17.54 8.72
CA GLU A 45 7.07 18.00 9.64
C GLU A 45 7.71 16.86 10.44
N LYS A 46 6.95 15.79 10.70
CA LYS A 46 7.37 14.64 11.52
C LYS A 46 7.86 13.44 10.70
N CYS A 47 7.50 13.40 9.43
CA CYS A 47 7.96 12.34 8.52
C CYS A 47 8.49 12.93 7.22
N THR A 48 9.11 12.10 6.40
CA THR A 48 9.53 12.43 5.04
C THR A 48 8.50 11.87 4.07
N LEU A 49 7.68 12.74 3.47
CA LEU A 49 6.64 12.38 2.51
C LEU A 49 6.99 12.96 1.15
N TYR A 50 7.26 12.11 0.15
CA TYR A 50 7.75 12.56 -1.16
C TYR A 50 7.19 11.71 -2.31
N VAL A 51 7.41 12.17 -3.55
CA VAL A 51 7.11 11.39 -4.76
C VAL A 51 8.39 10.69 -5.21
N GLN A 52 8.32 9.40 -5.53
CA GLN A 52 9.47 8.58 -5.88
C GLN A 52 10.29 9.19 -7.01
N SER A 53 9.64 9.70 -8.06
CA SER A 53 10.31 10.34 -9.20
C SER A 53 10.99 11.69 -8.89
N ASP A 54 10.66 12.30 -7.76
CA ASP A 54 11.35 13.49 -7.28
C ASP A 54 12.75 13.17 -6.76
N LEU A 55 13.11 11.89 -6.63
CA LEU A 55 14.37 11.42 -6.07
C LEU A 55 15.22 10.67 -7.12
N PRO A 56 15.93 11.36 -8.03
CA PRO A 56 16.76 10.73 -9.06
C PRO A 56 17.78 9.73 -8.52
N GLN A 57 18.21 9.92 -7.28
CA GLN A 57 19.15 9.02 -6.58
C GLN A 57 18.62 7.59 -6.48
N THR A 58 17.31 7.41 -6.37
CA THR A 58 16.68 6.07 -6.40
C THR A 58 16.88 5.40 -7.74
N ALA A 59 16.75 6.15 -8.85
CA ALA A 59 16.96 5.62 -10.19
C ALA A 59 18.44 5.26 -10.43
N GLU A 60 19.37 6.05 -9.91
CA GLU A 60 20.79 5.72 -9.98
C GLU A 60 21.11 4.48 -9.16
N LEU A 61 20.64 4.39 -7.91
CA LEU A 61 20.86 3.21 -7.08
C LEU A 61 20.23 1.97 -7.70
N TYR A 62 19.02 2.09 -8.27
CA TYR A 62 18.38 1.01 -9.01
C TYR A 62 19.25 0.52 -10.16
N LEU A 63 19.82 1.41 -10.98
CA LEU A 63 20.74 1.04 -12.04
C LEU A 63 21.95 0.27 -11.48
N LEU A 64 22.58 0.77 -10.43
CA LEU A 64 23.75 0.14 -9.81
C LEU A 64 23.42 -1.25 -9.23
N LEU A 65 22.28 -1.39 -8.56
CA LEU A 65 21.83 -2.69 -8.01
C LEU A 65 21.47 -3.69 -9.11
N ASN A 66 20.94 -3.25 -10.26
CA ASN A 66 20.69 -4.13 -11.41
C ASN A 66 21.95 -4.82 -11.91
N MET A 67 23.13 -4.16 -11.82
CA MET A 67 24.40 -4.78 -12.20
C MET A 67 24.80 -5.96 -11.29
N HIS A 68 24.13 -6.08 -10.15
CA HIS A 68 24.38 -7.11 -9.14
C HIS A 68 23.19 -8.08 -9.00
N ALA A 69 22.07 -7.83 -9.68
CA ALA A 69 20.90 -8.70 -9.69
C ALA A 69 21.03 -9.78 -10.75
N TYR A 70 20.86 -11.06 -10.38
CA TYR A 70 20.96 -12.15 -11.34
C TYR A 70 19.59 -12.44 -11.97
N VAL A 71 19.54 -12.52 -13.29
CA VAL A 71 18.30 -12.76 -14.07
C VAL A 71 17.53 -13.97 -13.54
N GLY A 72 18.20 -15.09 -13.29
CA GLY A 72 17.54 -16.29 -12.78
C GLY A 72 16.95 -16.14 -11.36
N GLU A 73 17.42 -15.19 -10.55
CA GLU A 73 16.78 -14.84 -9.25
C GLU A 73 15.50 -14.06 -9.49
N LEU A 74 15.53 -13.08 -10.40
CA LEU A 74 14.40 -12.25 -10.74
C LEU A 74 13.26 -13.06 -11.38
N GLU A 75 13.58 -13.96 -12.31
CA GLU A 75 12.61 -14.82 -12.98
C GLU A 75 11.93 -15.83 -12.03
N ARG A 76 12.59 -16.20 -10.93
CA ARG A 76 12.01 -17.09 -9.91
C ARG A 76 11.01 -16.40 -9.00
N SER A 77 10.95 -15.05 -8.99
CA SER A 77 9.99 -14.31 -8.19
C SER A 77 8.55 -14.72 -8.51
N THR A 78 7.77 -15.03 -7.49
CA THR A 78 6.34 -15.34 -7.63
C THR A 78 5.58 -14.16 -8.19
N THR A 79 5.88 -12.96 -7.73
CA THR A 79 5.24 -11.71 -8.19
C THR A 79 5.50 -11.46 -9.67
N PHE A 80 6.70 -11.75 -10.18
CA PHE A 80 6.98 -11.63 -11.62
C PHE A 80 6.09 -12.57 -12.43
N LYS A 81 6.01 -13.84 -12.03
CA LYS A 81 5.17 -14.84 -12.70
C LYS A 81 3.69 -14.47 -12.70
N ASP A 82 3.19 -13.96 -11.59
CA ASP A 82 1.79 -13.54 -11.46
C ASP A 82 1.50 -12.30 -12.32
N LYS A 83 2.39 -11.32 -12.34
CA LYS A 83 2.25 -10.12 -13.20
C LYS A 83 2.30 -10.46 -14.69
N VAL A 84 3.17 -11.38 -15.11
CA VAL A 84 3.21 -11.89 -16.50
C VAL A 84 1.87 -12.52 -16.88
N ARG A 85 1.24 -13.30 -16.00
CA ARG A 85 -0.08 -13.89 -16.24
C ARG A 85 -1.19 -12.84 -16.34
N GLN A 86 -1.12 -11.78 -15.53
CA GLN A 86 -2.14 -10.72 -15.50
C GLN A 86 -2.05 -9.79 -16.71
N GLN A 87 -0.85 -9.57 -17.27
CA GLN A 87 -0.64 -8.68 -18.42
C GLN A 87 0.28 -9.32 -19.47
N PRO A 88 -0.15 -10.41 -20.13
CA PRO A 88 0.71 -11.18 -21.05
C PRO A 88 1.18 -10.37 -22.27
N ASP A 89 0.40 -9.36 -22.68
CA ASP A 89 0.72 -8.50 -23.83
C ASP A 89 1.71 -7.38 -23.51
N ASN A 90 2.03 -7.17 -22.22
CA ASN A 90 2.94 -6.12 -21.77
C ASN A 90 3.95 -6.67 -20.77
N VAL A 91 4.73 -7.66 -21.18
CA VAL A 91 5.83 -8.21 -20.36
C VAL A 91 7.11 -7.40 -20.63
N ASN A 92 7.26 -6.29 -19.91
CA ASN A 92 8.40 -5.40 -20.06
C ASN A 92 9.49 -5.65 -19.00
N ALA A 93 10.68 -5.09 -19.23
CA ALA A 93 11.82 -5.24 -18.32
C ALA A 93 11.55 -4.72 -16.90
N GLY A 94 10.70 -3.69 -16.76
CA GLY A 94 10.32 -3.16 -15.46
C GLY A 94 9.58 -4.17 -14.59
N LEU A 95 8.80 -5.10 -15.19
CA LEU A 95 8.17 -6.19 -14.44
C LEU A 95 9.20 -7.18 -13.90
N LEU A 96 10.25 -7.48 -14.66
CA LEU A 96 11.31 -8.37 -14.22
C LEU A 96 12.16 -7.73 -13.12
N THR A 97 12.53 -6.46 -13.29
CA THR A 97 13.43 -5.74 -12.40
C THR A 97 12.71 -4.97 -11.28
N TYR A 98 11.38 -5.11 -11.18
CA TYR A 98 10.56 -4.53 -10.12
C TYR A 98 11.13 -4.75 -8.71
N PRO A 99 11.60 -5.95 -8.33
CA PRO A 99 12.17 -6.18 -6.99
C PRO A 99 13.46 -5.38 -6.75
N VAL A 100 14.22 -5.07 -7.81
CA VAL A 100 15.45 -4.26 -7.70
C VAL A 100 15.10 -2.79 -7.45
N LEU A 101 14.04 -2.28 -8.10
CA LEU A 101 13.56 -0.93 -7.84
C LEU A 101 13.03 -0.79 -6.40
N MET A 102 12.27 -1.76 -5.92
CA MET A 102 11.82 -1.79 -4.51
C MET A 102 13.01 -1.85 -3.54
N ALA A 103 14.04 -2.63 -3.86
CA ALA A 103 15.26 -2.66 -3.07
C ALA A 103 15.97 -1.30 -3.05
N ALA A 104 16.00 -0.58 -4.17
CA ALA A 104 16.56 0.76 -4.23
C ALA A 104 15.79 1.76 -3.35
N ASP A 105 14.44 1.70 -3.36
CA ASP A 105 13.59 2.54 -2.50
C ASP A 105 13.91 2.34 -1.00
N ILE A 106 14.16 1.11 -0.60
CA ILE A 106 14.45 0.75 0.80
C ILE A 106 15.90 1.11 1.17
N LEU A 107 16.85 0.73 0.32
CA LEU A 107 18.28 0.82 0.61
C LEU A 107 18.81 2.25 0.44
N ILE A 108 18.17 3.10 -0.37
CA ILE A 108 18.58 4.49 -0.55
C ILE A 108 18.50 5.29 0.76
N HIS A 109 17.57 4.92 1.65
CA HIS A 109 17.42 5.51 2.98
C HIS A 109 18.03 4.65 4.09
N ARG A 110 18.71 3.55 3.75
CA ARG A 110 19.26 2.58 4.70
C ARG A 110 18.23 2.16 5.75
N ALA A 111 17.00 1.91 5.30
CA ALA A 111 15.89 1.60 6.17
C ALA A 111 16.12 0.27 6.91
N ALA A 112 16.04 0.30 8.24
CA ALA A 112 16.17 -0.90 9.07
C ALA A 112 14.85 -1.65 9.24
N LYS A 113 13.71 -0.96 9.14
CA LYS A 113 12.36 -1.52 9.32
C LYS A 113 11.48 -1.14 8.15
N VAL A 114 10.79 -2.12 7.56
CA VAL A 114 9.90 -1.89 6.41
C VAL A 114 8.54 -2.48 6.73
N PRO A 115 7.48 -1.64 6.84
CA PRO A 115 6.12 -2.13 7.01
C PRO A 115 5.65 -2.80 5.73
N VAL A 116 5.55 -4.13 5.74
CA VAL A 116 5.12 -4.93 4.59
C VAL A 116 4.11 -6.00 4.99
N GLY A 117 3.18 -6.30 4.07
CA GLY A 117 2.35 -7.49 4.17
C GLY A 117 3.14 -8.76 3.82
N LYS A 118 2.56 -9.93 4.13
CA LYS A 118 3.18 -11.24 3.83
C LYS A 118 3.49 -11.43 2.34
N ASP A 119 2.68 -10.86 1.48
CA ASP A 119 2.87 -10.89 0.02
C ASP A 119 4.14 -10.16 -0.45
N GLN A 120 4.70 -9.27 0.37
CA GLN A 120 5.92 -8.52 0.07
C GLN A 120 7.17 -9.08 0.78
N GLU A 121 7.06 -10.12 1.60
CA GLU A 121 8.19 -10.70 2.34
C GLU A 121 9.29 -11.20 1.39
N GLN A 122 8.90 -11.80 0.25
CA GLN A 122 9.87 -12.24 -0.77
C GLN A 122 10.68 -11.09 -1.35
N HIS A 123 10.06 -9.93 -1.61
CA HIS A 123 10.77 -8.76 -2.10
C HIS A 123 11.74 -8.19 -1.06
N LEU A 124 11.36 -8.26 0.21
CA LEU A 124 12.24 -7.84 1.30
C LEU A 124 13.45 -8.77 1.45
N GLU A 125 13.28 -10.09 1.25
CA GLU A 125 14.38 -11.05 1.16
C GLU A 125 15.31 -10.75 -0.01
N MET A 126 14.75 -10.42 -1.17
CA MET A 126 15.54 -10.01 -2.33
C MET A 126 16.31 -8.72 -2.05
N THR A 127 15.69 -7.76 -1.34
CA THR A 127 16.36 -6.52 -0.90
C THR A 127 17.59 -6.81 -0.04
N ARG A 128 17.46 -7.71 0.96
CA ARG A 128 18.59 -8.17 1.78
C ARG A 128 19.67 -8.83 0.92
N THR A 129 19.26 -9.68 -0.01
CA THR A 129 20.19 -10.36 -0.92
C THR A 129 21.00 -9.38 -1.75
N PHE A 130 20.36 -8.34 -2.31
CA PHE A 130 21.05 -7.33 -3.12
C PHE A 130 21.97 -6.46 -2.27
N GLY A 131 21.52 -5.99 -1.10
CA GLY A 131 22.33 -5.20 -0.19
C GLY A 131 23.55 -5.97 0.34
N ASN A 132 23.37 -7.20 0.78
CA ASN A 132 24.45 -8.06 1.26
C ASN A 132 25.44 -8.43 0.16
N ARG A 133 24.95 -8.65 -1.06
CA ARG A 133 25.83 -8.92 -2.21
C ARG A 133 26.68 -7.69 -2.53
N PHE A 134 26.09 -6.50 -2.54
CA PHE A 134 26.83 -5.25 -2.71
C PHE A 134 27.91 -5.07 -1.64
N ASN A 135 27.51 -5.16 -0.35
CA ASN A 135 28.44 -5.02 0.76
C ASN A 135 29.61 -6.00 0.67
N ARG A 136 29.35 -7.24 0.31
CA ARG A 136 30.38 -8.29 0.16
C ARG A 136 31.32 -8.00 -1.01
N ILE A 137 30.80 -7.61 -2.19
CA ILE A 137 31.62 -7.36 -3.39
C ILE A 137 32.57 -6.20 -3.15
N TYR A 138 32.06 -5.11 -2.58
CA TYR A 138 32.83 -3.88 -2.36
C TYR A 138 33.47 -3.78 -0.97
N LYS A 139 33.36 -4.86 -0.15
CA LYS A 139 33.92 -4.93 1.20
C LYS A 139 33.50 -3.75 2.08
N THR A 140 32.22 -3.44 2.08
CA THR A 140 31.61 -2.34 2.83
C THR A 140 30.49 -2.86 3.75
N ASP A 141 29.95 -1.97 4.58
CA ASP A 141 28.77 -2.20 5.42
C ASP A 141 27.77 -1.04 5.25
N ILE A 142 27.54 -0.63 4.02
CA ILE A 142 26.68 0.53 3.69
C ILE A 142 25.21 0.18 3.90
N PHE A 143 24.78 -0.99 3.45
CA PHE A 143 23.38 -1.39 3.50
C PHE A 143 23.09 -2.28 4.71
N PRO A 144 22.19 -1.85 5.62
CA PRO A 144 21.70 -2.70 6.69
C PRO A 144 20.78 -3.79 6.13
N GLU A 145 20.53 -4.83 6.92
CA GLU A 145 19.50 -5.82 6.60
C GLU A 145 18.12 -5.33 7.05
N PRO A 146 17.23 -4.93 6.14
CA PRO A 146 15.91 -4.48 6.51
C PRO A 146 15.05 -5.64 7.02
N VAL A 147 14.31 -5.40 8.10
CA VAL A 147 13.37 -6.37 8.67
C VAL A 147 11.93 -5.99 8.40
N ALA A 148 11.08 -7.00 8.17
CA ALA A 148 9.64 -6.79 8.10
C ALA A 148 9.13 -6.27 9.46
N PHE A 149 8.28 -5.26 9.41
CA PHE A 149 7.80 -4.60 10.61
C PHE A 149 6.28 -4.46 10.59
N ASN A 150 5.62 -4.87 11.66
CA ASN A 150 4.19 -4.71 11.85
C ASN A 150 3.91 -3.91 13.12
N PHE A 151 3.10 -2.87 13.00
CA PHE A 151 2.73 -1.99 14.11
C PHE A 151 1.75 -2.62 15.09
N GLY A 152 0.90 -3.51 14.63
CA GLY A 152 -0.15 -4.14 15.43
C GLY A 152 0.18 -5.57 15.78
N LYS A 153 -0.49 -6.10 16.83
CA LYS A 153 -0.41 -7.51 17.20
C LYS A 153 -1.01 -8.43 16.12
N GLN A 154 -1.86 -7.89 15.24
CA GLN A 154 -2.46 -8.62 14.12
C GLN A 154 -2.59 -7.69 12.90
N LEU A 155 -2.20 -8.19 11.74
CA LEU A 155 -2.55 -7.59 10.45
C LEU A 155 -4.02 -7.84 10.18
N VAL A 156 -4.82 -6.76 10.15
CA VAL A 156 -6.21 -6.86 9.72
C VAL A 156 -6.23 -6.80 8.20
N LYS A 157 -6.57 -7.92 7.56
CA LYS A 157 -6.84 -7.96 6.13
C LYS A 157 -8.25 -7.43 5.92
N VAL A 158 -8.38 -6.30 5.23
CA VAL A 158 -9.69 -5.73 4.88
C VAL A 158 -10.26 -6.54 3.71
N PRO A 159 -11.38 -7.27 3.88
CA PRO A 159 -11.93 -8.11 2.84
C PRO A 159 -12.70 -7.29 1.79
N GLY A 160 -12.83 -7.86 0.57
CA GLY A 160 -13.63 -7.29 -0.50
C GLY A 160 -15.14 -7.49 -0.32
N LEU A 161 -15.91 -6.72 -1.06
CA LEU A 161 -17.39 -6.80 -1.05
C LEU A 161 -17.94 -7.91 -1.95
N ASP A 162 -17.14 -8.42 -2.87
CA ASP A 162 -17.50 -9.50 -3.81
C ASP A 162 -17.38 -10.90 -3.22
N GLY A 163 -17.04 -11.00 -1.94
CA GLY A 163 -16.78 -12.27 -1.27
C GLY A 163 -15.34 -12.76 -1.40
N SER A 164 -14.48 -12.03 -2.14
CA SER A 164 -13.05 -12.33 -2.24
C SER A 164 -12.30 -11.92 -0.97
N GLY A 165 -11.16 -12.54 -0.75
CA GLY A 165 -10.42 -12.37 0.49
C GLY A 165 -9.69 -11.02 0.67
N LYS A 166 -9.74 -10.05 -0.28
CA LYS A 166 -9.01 -8.77 -0.18
C LYS A 166 -9.76 -7.64 -0.88
N MET A 167 -9.90 -6.50 -0.20
CA MET A 167 -10.34 -5.25 -0.82
C MET A 167 -9.19 -4.63 -1.61
N GLY A 168 -9.37 -4.45 -2.91
CA GLY A 168 -8.32 -3.89 -3.77
C GLY A 168 -8.85 -3.35 -5.10
N LYS A 169 -8.16 -2.36 -5.66
CA LYS A 169 -8.50 -1.76 -6.97
C LYS A 169 -8.42 -2.78 -8.12
N SER A 170 -7.50 -3.73 -8.03
CA SER A 170 -7.28 -4.79 -9.04
C SER A 170 -8.41 -5.78 -9.14
N GLU A 171 -9.24 -5.89 -8.10
CA GLU A 171 -10.38 -6.84 -8.01
C GLU A 171 -11.68 -6.23 -8.57
N GLY A 172 -11.62 -5.02 -9.12
CA GLY A 172 -12.76 -4.30 -9.72
C GLY A 172 -13.31 -3.18 -8.85
N GLU A 173 -13.86 -2.15 -9.50
CA GLU A 173 -14.37 -0.93 -8.83
C GLU A 173 -15.51 -1.21 -7.83
N GLY A 174 -16.27 -2.30 -8.03
CA GLY A 174 -17.37 -2.69 -7.15
C GLY A 174 -16.93 -3.38 -5.86
N ASN A 175 -15.69 -3.88 -5.80
CA ASN A 175 -15.16 -4.66 -4.68
C ASN A 175 -14.56 -3.79 -3.57
N ALA A 176 -14.16 -2.55 -3.87
CA ALA A 176 -13.47 -1.68 -2.93
C ALA A 176 -14.27 -0.43 -2.58
N ILE A 177 -14.21 -0.02 -1.31
CA ILE A 177 -14.64 1.29 -0.85
C ILE A 177 -13.42 2.20 -0.79
N PHE A 178 -13.47 3.33 -1.50
CA PHE A 178 -12.45 4.36 -1.43
C PHE A 178 -12.80 5.38 -0.35
N LEU A 179 -11.80 5.93 0.32
CA LEU A 179 -11.99 6.94 1.36
C LEU A 179 -12.65 8.23 0.84
N SER A 180 -12.57 8.46 -0.47
CA SER A 180 -13.18 9.59 -1.17
C SER A 180 -14.51 9.26 -1.86
N ASP A 181 -15.03 8.03 -1.72
CA ASP A 181 -16.31 7.67 -2.32
C ASP A 181 -17.46 8.50 -1.75
N ALA A 182 -18.36 8.96 -2.62
CA ALA A 182 -19.59 9.62 -2.19
C ALA A 182 -20.52 8.66 -1.44
N PRO A 183 -21.34 9.13 -0.49
CA PRO A 183 -22.24 8.29 0.30
C PRO A 183 -23.13 7.35 -0.54
N GLU A 184 -23.65 7.84 -1.67
CA GLU A 184 -24.51 7.06 -2.57
C GLU A 184 -23.73 5.92 -3.23
N VAL A 185 -22.44 6.15 -3.54
CA VAL A 185 -21.55 5.13 -4.12
C VAL A 185 -21.28 4.04 -3.08
N ILE A 186 -20.99 4.41 -1.83
CA ILE A 186 -20.77 3.47 -0.72
C ILE A 186 -22.03 2.62 -0.52
N ARG A 187 -23.20 3.24 -0.40
CA ARG A 187 -24.48 2.50 -0.27
C ARG A 187 -24.70 1.50 -1.39
N LYS A 188 -24.48 1.94 -2.64
CA LYS A 188 -24.65 1.08 -3.82
C LYS A 188 -23.69 -0.11 -3.79
N LYS A 189 -22.42 0.10 -3.45
CA LYS A 189 -21.40 -0.95 -3.37
C LYS A 189 -21.74 -1.94 -2.24
N VAL A 190 -22.02 -1.47 -1.04
CA VAL A 190 -22.34 -2.33 0.11
C VAL A 190 -23.63 -3.12 -0.10
N MET A 191 -24.67 -2.52 -0.65
CA MET A 191 -25.92 -3.23 -0.95
C MET A 191 -25.77 -4.35 -1.99
N ARG A 192 -24.76 -4.25 -2.87
CA ARG A 192 -24.42 -5.29 -3.86
C ARG A 192 -23.49 -6.38 -3.32
N ALA A 193 -22.95 -6.22 -2.12
CA ALA A 193 -22.06 -7.21 -1.52
C ALA A 193 -22.71 -8.61 -1.52
N VAL A 194 -21.88 -9.63 -1.74
CA VAL A 194 -22.33 -11.02 -1.87
C VAL A 194 -22.85 -11.53 -0.53
N THR A 195 -24.01 -12.17 -0.54
CA THR A 195 -24.61 -12.88 0.60
C THR A 195 -25.32 -14.14 0.12
N ASP A 196 -25.50 -15.08 1.04
CA ASP A 196 -26.29 -16.30 0.84
C ASP A 196 -27.77 -16.12 1.28
N SER A 197 -28.46 -17.22 1.47
CA SER A 197 -29.87 -17.24 1.95
C SER A 197 -30.03 -17.15 3.48
N GLY A 198 -28.91 -17.12 4.21
CA GLY A 198 -28.87 -17.10 5.68
C GLY A 198 -28.68 -18.47 6.32
N PRO A 199 -28.31 -18.47 7.63
CA PRO A 199 -28.11 -19.71 8.38
C PRO A 199 -29.43 -20.45 8.59
N THR A 200 -29.40 -21.78 8.45
CA THR A 200 -30.55 -22.67 8.65
C THR A 200 -30.53 -23.38 10.01
N ILE A 201 -29.37 -23.36 10.66
CA ILE A 201 -29.19 -23.94 12.00
C ILE A 201 -28.47 -22.92 12.90
N PRO A 202 -28.83 -22.86 14.20
CA PRO A 202 -28.19 -21.97 15.15
C PRO A 202 -26.67 -22.20 15.23
N ASN A 203 -25.92 -21.09 15.36
CA ASN A 203 -24.47 -21.10 15.44
C ASN A 203 -23.76 -21.77 14.25
N ALA A 204 -24.37 -21.75 13.07
CA ALA A 204 -23.71 -22.25 11.86
C ALA A 204 -22.42 -21.46 11.57
N PRO A 205 -21.36 -22.11 11.06
CA PRO A 205 -20.18 -21.39 10.61
C PRO A 205 -20.53 -20.43 9.47
N LYS A 206 -20.00 -19.21 9.53
CA LYS A 206 -20.24 -18.21 8.49
C LYS A 206 -19.45 -18.57 7.21
N PRO A 207 -20.10 -18.64 6.04
CA PRO A 207 -19.39 -18.64 4.77
C PRO A 207 -18.47 -17.43 4.62
N GLU A 208 -17.41 -17.55 3.81
CA GLU A 208 -16.39 -16.52 3.68
C GLU A 208 -16.96 -15.13 3.34
N ALA A 209 -17.90 -15.06 2.40
CA ALA A 209 -18.54 -13.78 2.02
C ALA A 209 -19.27 -13.12 3.21
N ILE A 210 -19.92 -13.91 4.04
CA ILE A 210 -20.62 -13.42 5.24
C ILE A 210 -19.60 -13.01 6.32
N GLN A 211 -18.57 -13.82 6.55
CA GLN A 211 -17.49 -13.48 7.48
C GLN A 211 -16.81 -12.16 7.09
N ASN A 212 -16.66 -11.92 5.79
CA ASN A 212 -16.11 -10.67 5.26
C ASN A 212 -16.94 -9.45 5.66
N LEU A 213 -18.28 -9.53 5.58
CA LEU A 213 -19.16 -8.44 6.02
C LEU A 213 -19.07 -8.19 7.52
N PHE A 214 -19.01 -9.23 8.34
CA PHE A 214 -18.80 -9.08 9.78
C PHE A 214 -17.42 -8.49 10.11
N THR A 215 -16.40 -8.88 9.36
CA THR A 215 -15.07 -8.28 9.49
C THR A 215 -15.10 -6.78 9.17
N LEU A 216 -15.77 -6.38 8.09
CA LEU A 216 -15.96 -4.96 7.75
C LEU A 216 -16.74 -4.22 8.84
N MET A 217 -17.81 -4.81 9.37
CA MET A 217 -18.57 -4.24 10.49
C MET A 217 -17.68 -4.04 11.72
N SER A 218 -16.84 -5.00 12.05
CA SER A 218 -15.93 -4.89 13.21
C SER A 218 -14.93 -3.73 13.11
N ILE A 219 -14.66 -3.25 11.89
CA ILE A 219 -13.76 -2.11 11.64
C ILE A 219 -14.48 -0.76 11.79
N VAL A 220 -15.72 -0.66 11.33
CA VAL A 220 -16.42 0.63 11.19
C VAL A 220 -17.61 0.80 12.13
N SER A 221 -18.22 -0.27 12.61
CA SER A 221 -19.43 -0.24 13.42
C SER A 221 -19.12 -0.25 14.91
N LYS A 222 -20.09 0.19 15.72
CA LYS A 222 -19.99 0.07 17.18
C LYS A 222 -20.09 -1.39 17.62
N PRO A 223 -19.41 -1.78 18.72
CA PRO A 223 -19.47 -3.16 19.22
C PRO A 223 -20.89 -3.71 19.42
N ASP A 224 -21.79 -2.90 19.95
CA ASP A 224 -23.20 -3.33 20.17
C ASP A 224 -23.92 -3.66 18.85
N THR A 225 -23.63 -2.92 17.78
CA THR A 225 -24.18 -3.20 16.44
C THR A 225 -23.64 -4.52 15.88
N VAL A 226 -22.36 -4.76 16.06
CA VAL A 226 -21.74 -6.05 15.64
C VAL A 226 -22.35 -7.19 16.41
N ASN A 227 -22.46 -7.08 17.74
CA ASN A 227 -23.05 -8.11 18.60
C ASN A 227 -24.50 -8.41 18.23
N TYR A 228 -25.32 -7.39 17.96
CA TYR A 228 -26.70 -7.55 17.52
C TYR A 228 -26.81 -8.42 16.25
N PHE A 229 -25.99 -8.17 15.23
CA PHE A 229 -26.01 -8.96 14.00
C PHE A 229 -25.38 -10.35 14.20
N GLU A 230 -24.38 -10.49 15.07
CA GLU A 230 -23.82 -11.79 15.46
C GLU A 230 -24.90 -12.67 16.13
N GLU A 231 -25.64 -12.14 17.09
CA GLU A 231 -26.74 -12.84 17.75
C GLU A 231 -27.85 -13.18 16.75
N SER A 232 -28.20 -12.24 15.86
CA SER A 232 -29.21 -12.47 14.83
C SER A 232 -28.80 -13.58 13.87
N TYR A 233 -27.52 -13.66 13.50
CA TYR A 233 -26.98 -14.74 12.68
C TYR A 233 -27.06 -16.09 13.42
N ASN A 234 -26.56 -16.11 14.66
CA ASN A 234 -26.52 -17.31 15.48
C ASN A 234 -27.92 -17.88 15.79
N ASN A 235 -28.94 -17.02 15.83
CA ASN A 235 -30.33 -17.39 16.06
C ASN A 235 -31.12 -17.64 14.76
N CYS A 236 -30.48 -17.63 13.58
CA CYS A 236 -31.13 -17.77 12.29
C CYS A 236 -32.21 -16.71 11.99
N THR A 237 -32.09 -15.52 12.55
CA THR A 237 -33.04 -14.41 12.37
C THR A 237 -32.48 -13.24 11.58
N ILE A 238 -31.25 -13.37 11.09
CA ILE A 238 -30.56 -12.31 10.38
C ILE A 238 -31.29 -11.92 9.09
N ARG A 239 -31.36 -10.61 8.85
CA ARG A 239 -31.79 -10.01 7.59
C ARG A 239 -30.61 -9.28 6.97
N TYR A 240 -29.98 -9.85 5.96
CA TYR A 240 -28.81 -9.27 5.32
C TYR A 240 -29.08 -7.88 4.71
N GLY A 241 -30.32 -7.62 4.28
CA GLY A 241 -30.70 -6.28 3.80
C GLY A 241 -30.54 -5.21 4.89
N ASP A 242 -30.92 -5.53 6.13
CA ASP A 242 -30.80 -4.59 7.26
C ASP A 242 -29.36 -4.48 7.72
N MET A 243 -28.63 -5.60 7.77
CA MET A 243 -27.19 -5.61 8.06
C MET A 243 -26.41 -4.76 7.05
N LYS A 244 -26.64 -4.91 5.74
CA LYS A 244 -25.98 -4.14 4.69
C LYS A 244 -26.31 -2.65 4.77
N LYS A 245 -27.56 -2.29 5.07
CA LYS A 245 -27.96 -0.89 5.28
C LYS A 245 -27.17 -0.28 6.45
N GLN A 246 -27.13 -0.99 7.59
CA GLN A 246 -26.38 -0.53 8.75
C GLN A 246 -24.90 -0.39 8.46
N LEU A 247 -24.28 -1.41 7.83
CA LEU A 247 -22.87 -1.39 7.44
C LEU A 247 -22.57 -0.20 6.50
N ALA A 248 -23.47 0.09 5.55
CA ALA A 248 -23.29 1.23 4.65
C ALA A 248 -23.29 2.58 5.40
N GLU A 249 -24.23 2.78 6.33
CA GLU A 249 -24.28 4.01 7.12
C GLU A 249 -23.07 4.14 8.05
N ASP A 250 -22.63 3.05 8.66
CA ASP A 250 -21.43 3.05 9.52
C ASP A 250 -20.15 3.33 8.70
N MET A 251 -20.03 2.76 7.49
CA MET A 251 -18.94 3.07 6.56
C MET A 251 -18.95 4.55 6.14
N ILE A 252 -20.12 5.11 5.83
CA ILE A 252 -20.25 6.52 5.48
C ILE A 252 -19.85 7.39 6.67
N ALA A 253 -20.33 7.08 7.86
CA ALA A 253 -19.96 7.82 9.07
C ALA A 253 -18.45 7.77 9.36
N PHE A 254 -17.81 6.62 9.06
CA PHE A 254 -16.36 6.45 9.21
C PHE A 254 -15.57 7.22 8.15
N THR A 255 -16.00 7.18 6.87
CA THR A 255 -15.25 7.76 5.76
C THR A 255 -15.52 9.25 5.54
N ALA A 256 -16.72 9.76 5.87
CA ALA A 256 -17.11 11.14 5.58
C ALA A 256 -16.13 12.20 6.14
N PRO A 257 -15.66 12.12 7.41
CA PRO A 257 -14.70 13.10 7.92
C PRO A 257 -13.37 13.08 7.18
N ILE A 258 -12.96 11.90 6.69
CA ILE A 258 -11.73 11.72 5.91
C ILE A 258 -11.94 12.29 4.50
N ALA A 259 -13.07 11.98 3.86
CA ALA A 259 -13.42 12.49 2.54
C ALA A 259 -13.47 14.04 2.49
N GLU A 260 -14.05 14.65 3.51
CA GLU A 260 -14.07 16.12 3.66
C GLU A 260 -12.65 16.69 3.77
N LYS A 261 -11.79 16.08 4.58
CA LYS A 261 -10.38 16.48 4.67
C LYS A 261 -9.64 16.30 3.36
N ILE A 262 -9.84 15.19 2.66
CA ILE A 262 -9.23 14.94 1.33
C ILE A 262 -9.66 16.07 0.38
N LYS A 263 -10.95 16.38 0.31
CA LYS A 263 -11.49 17.45 -0.54
C LYS A 263 -10.89 18.82 -0.21
N ALA A 264 -10.82 19.16 1.06
CA ALA A 264 -10.22 20.41 1.53
C ALA A 264 -8.72 20.48 1.18
N THR A 265 -7.97 19.39 1.42
CA THR A 265 -6.54 19.30 1.11
C THR A 265 -6.29 19.39 -0.40
N LEU A 266 -7.10 18.75 -1.24
CA LEU A 266 -7.00 18.85 -2.70
C LEU A 266 -7.25 20.28 -3.21
N ALA A 267 -8.11 21.05 -2.54
CA ALA A 267 -8.37 22.44 -2.88
C ALA A 267 -7.20 23.36 -2.47
N ASP A 268 -6.41 23.00 -1.47
CA ASP A 268 -5.26 23.76 -0.99
C ASP A 268 -3.97 23.36 -1.75
N THR A 269 -3.79 23.96 -2.91
CA THR A 269 -2.60 23.72 -3.74
C THR A 269 -1.31 24.15 -3.06
N ALA A 270 -1.34 25.22 -2.23
CA ALA A 270 -0.15 25.71 -1.55
C ALA A 270 0.31 24.72 -0.46
N LEU A 271 -0.62 24.13 0.29
CA LEU A 271 -0.33 23.06 1.26
C LEU A 271 0.32 21.86 0.58
N LEU A 272 -0.24 21.38 -0.53
CA LEU A 272 0.31 20.24 -1.27
C LEU A 272 1.71 20.53 -1.78
N GLN A 273 1.94 21.69 -2.38
CA GLN A 273 3.26 22.11 -2.87
C GLN A 273 4.29 22.21 -1.75
N LYS A 274 3.91 22.82 -0.61
CA LYS A 274 4.77 22.91 0.57
C LYS A 274 5.15 21.52 1.10
N ALA A 275 4.18 20.62 1.24
CA ALA A 275 4.42 19.27 1.72
C ALA A 275 5.38 18.49 0.79
N MET A 276 5.17 18.57 -0.53
CA MET A 276 6.04 17.94 -1.51
C MET A 276 7.45 18.53 -1.49
N ALA A 277 7.61 19.85 -1.46
CA ALA A 277 8.91 20.49 -1.44
C ALA A 277 9.73 20.09 -0.20
N MET A 278 9.10 20.12 0.98
CA MET A 278 9.72 19.73 2.23
C MET A 278 10.12 18.24 2.24
N GLY A 279 9.23 17.36 1.78
CA GLY A 279 9.52 15.93 1.71
C GLY A 279 10.64 15.61 0.72
N LYS A 280 10.62 16.26 -0.45
CA LYS A 280 11.67 16.16 -1.45
C LYS A 280 13.04 16.56 -0.87
N GLU A 281 13.15 17.70 -0.19
CA GLU A 281 14.39 18.17 0.42
C GLU A 281 14.95 17.17 1.44
N LYS A 282 14.10 16.69 2.37
CA LYS A 282 14.48 15.68 3.36
C LYS A 282 14.92 14.37 2.72
N ALA A 283 14.18 13.89 1.70
CA ALA A 283 14.51 12.68 0.99
C ALA A 283 15.84 12.79 0.22
N HIS A 284 16.06 13.91 -0.48
CA HIS A 284 17.32 14.19 -1.16
C HIS A 284 18.51 14.18 -0.22
N TYR A 285 18.40 14.81 0.95
CA TYR A 285 19.48 14.80 1.93
C TYR A 285 19.89 13.37 2.30
N SER A 286 18.93 12.54 2.73
CA SER A 286 19.16 11.14 3.11
C SER A 286 19.73 10.31 1.94
N ALA A 287 19.16 10.48 0.75
CA ALA A 287 19.56 9.73 -0.44
C ALA A 287 20.95 10.09 -0.94
N ASN A 288 21.31 11.38 -0.92
CA ASN A 288 22.64 11.84 -1.30
C ASN A 288 23.73 11.26 -0.40
N GLU A 289 23.50 11.21 0.92
CA GLU A 289 24.44 10.60 1.86
C GLU A 289 24.68 9.12 1.53
N THR A 290 23.63 8.38 1.25
CA THR A 290 23.76 6.96 0.88
C THR A 290 24.45 6.80 -0.47
N LEU A 291 24.00 7.55 -1.49
CA LEU A 291 24.54 7.41 -2.84
C LEU A 291 26.03 7.83 -2.91
N LYS A 292 26.44 8.82 -2.12
CA LYS A 292 27.85 9.21 -1.99
C LYS A 292 28.71 8.05 -1.47
N LEU A 293 28.24 7.34 -0.44
CA LEU A 293 28.92 6.15 0.07
C LEU A 293 28.99 5.04 -0.98
N VAL A 294 27.89 4.80 -1.68
CA VAL A 294 27.82 3.78 -2.77
C VAL A 294 28.78 4.12 -3.88
N ARG A 295 28.79 5.34 -4.39
CA ARG A 295 29.71 5.81 -5.45
C ARG A 295 31.16 5.67 -5.05
N SER A 296 31.48 6.07 -3.82
CA SER A 296 32.83 5.93 -3.27
C SER A 296 33.28 4.46 -3.19
N ALA A 297 32.39 3.56 -2.75
CA ALA A 297 32.69 2.13 -2.65
C ALA A 297 32.95 1.47 -4.01
N ILE A 298 32.22 1.91 -5.05
CA ILE A 298 32.40 1.42 -6.44
C ILE A 298 33.65 2.01 -7.09
N GLY A 299 34.17 3.13 -6.58
CA GLY A 299 35.28 3.86 -7.16
C GLY A 299 34.87 4.91 -8.20
N PHE A 300 33.62 5.34 -8.18
CA PHE A 300 33.16 6.47 -8.99
C PHE A 300 33.66 7.79 -8.39
N SER A 301 34.00 8.76 -9.25
CA SER A 301 34.32 10.11 -8.81
C SER A 301 33.11 10.73 -8.07
N VAL A 302 33.39 11.32 -6.93
CA VAL A 302 32.40 12.00 -6.08
C VAL A 302 32.37 13.48 -6.45
#